data_a53c0b163071695dc96182968dec4f6d
#
_entry.id   a53c0b163071695dc96182968dec4f6d
#
_cell.length_a   1.000
_cell.length_b   1.000
_cell.length_c   1.000
_cell.angle_alpha   90.00
_cell.angle_beta   90.00
_cell.angle_gamma   90.00
#
_symmetry.space_group_name_H-M   'P 1'
#
loop_
_entity.id
_entity.type
_entity.pdbx_description
1 polymer ?
#
loop_
_entity_poly.entity_id
_entity_poly.type
_entity_poly.pdbx_seq_one_letter_code
_entity_poly.pdbx_strand_id
1 'polypeptide(L)'
;MNHNELFEKSKEFFENRDIQNTLDHYQQAMERIDRTKLKNKSDYIQFLQSILKYCRENNLPEQEALVLRALGRTYSLFKQHAEAMKFHYQSLKLQKKLGKRVEIAEGLVFLAEDLEVSGNYDETVKVFREASEIFQELGKLRKVKEIKREIERLTEFSKEIVEDEYFLNKFHVDNF
;
A
#
# COMPACT_ATOMS: atom_id res chain seq x y z
N MET A 1 14.92 17.98 8.26
CA MET A 1 13.70 18.58 7.63
C MET A 1 12.47 17.96 8.26
N ASN A 2 11.47 18.75 8.63
CA ASN A 2 10.16 18.27 9.07
C ASN A 2 9.29 17.87 7.87
N HIS A 3 8.08 17.33 8.11
CA HIS A 3 7.23 16.82 7.03
C HIS A 3 6.75 17.96 6.08
N ASN A 4 6.47 19.15 6.61
CA ASN A 4 6.05 20.29 5.78
C ASN A 4 7.17 20.75 4.83
N GLU A 5 8.39 20.88 5.35
CA GLU A 5 9.57 21.25 4.54
C GLU A 5 9.82 20.22 3.43
N LEU A 6 9.65 18.92 3.72
CA LEU A 6 9.81 17.87 2.72
C LEU A 6 8.68 17.91 1.68
N PHE A 7 7.47 18.21 2.10
CA PHE A 7 6.34 18.33 1.17
C PHE A 7 6.49 19.54 0.26
N GLU A 8 6.89 20.71 0.78
CA GLU A 8 7.17 21.89 -0.05
C GLU A 8 8.32 21.59 -1.03
N LYS A 9 9.37 20.93 -0.58
CA LYS A 9 10.47 20.53 -1.45
C LYS A 9 10.05 19.56 -2.56
N SER A 10 9.14 18.66 -2.25
CA SER A 10 8.52 17.79 -3.25
C SER A 10 7.80 18.61 -4.34
N LYS A 11 7.08 19.67 -3.97
CA LYS A 11 6.43 20.58 -4.94
C LYS A 11 7.44 21.32 -5.82
N GLU A 12 8.53 21.82 -5.24
CA GLU A 12 9.62 22.46 -5.99
C GLU A 12 10.23 21.51 -7.05
N PHE A 13 10.47 20.25 -6.70
CA PHE A 13 10.94 19.25 -7.67
C PHE A 13 9.93 19.00 -8.78
N PHE A 14 8.63 18.96 -8.44
CA PHE A 14 7.59 18.80 -9.46
C PHE A 14 7.50 20.01 -10.42
N GLU A 15 7.69 21.21 -9.94
CA GLU A 15 7.77 22.40 -10.81
C GLU A 15 8.90 22.27 -11.84
N ASN A 16 10.02 21.67 -11.44
CA ASN A 16 11.15 21.35 -12.31
C ASN A 16 10.99 20.05 -13.12
N ARG A 17 9.82 19.38 -13.04
CA ARG A 17 9.51 18.10 -13.72
C ARG A 17 10.41 16.93 -13.33
N ASP A 18 11.06 17.01 -12.20
CA ASP A 18 11.86 15.94 -11.62
C ASP A 18 10.96 15.00 -10.78
N ILE A 19 10.27 14.08 -11.47
CA ILE A 19 9.27 13.20 -10.85
C ILE A 19 9.90 12.27 -9.83
N GLN A 20 11.14 11.81 -10.06
CA GLN A 20 11.82 10.93 -9.12
C GLN A 20 12.06 11.61 -7.77
N ASN A 21 12.73 12.76 -7.77
CA ASN A 21 12.97 13.52 -6.54
C ASN A 21 11.66 14.04 -5.91
N THR A 22 10.65 14.34 -6.73
CA THR A 22 9.30 14.67 -6.24
C THR A 22 8.74 13.56 -5.37
N LEU A 23 8.72 12.32 -5.87
CA LEU A 23 8.15 11.17 -5.16
C LEU A 23 9.00 10.77 -3.94
N ASP A 24 10.33 10.85 -4.04
CA ASP A 24 11.23 10.54 -2.94
C ASP A 24 11.02 11.50 -1.75
N HIS A 25 10.92 12.79 -2.00
CA HIS A 25 10.65 13.78 -0.95
C HIS A 25 9.21 13.68 -0.42
N TYR A 26 8.24 13.41 -1.30
CA TYR A 26 6.87 13.14 -0.89
C TYR A 26 6.78 11.94 0.06
N GLN A 27 7.43 10.82 -0.28
CA GLN A 27 7.45 9.64 0.58
C GLN A 27 8.07 9.95 1.95
N GLN A 28 9.21 10.63 1.98
CA GLN A 28 9.85 11.03 3.23
C GLN A 28 8.94 11.95 4.07
N ALA A 29 8.18 12.85 3.42
CA ALA A 29 7.20 13.67 4.10
C ALA A 29 6.11 12.81 4.76
N MET A 30 5.55 11.84 4.02
CA MET A 30 4.50 10.95 4.52
C MET A 30 4.98 10.05 5.68
N GLU A 31 6.24 9.63 5.69
CA GLU A 31 6.82 8.84 6.78
C GLU A 31 6.96 9.65 8.09
N ARG A 32 7.09 10.98 7.98
CA ARG A 32 7.25 11.89 9.13
C ARG A 32 5.96 12.61 9.54
N ILE A 33 4.85 12.29 8.91
CA ILE A 33 3.59 12.97 9.15
C ILE A 33 3.00 12.58 10.52
N ASP A 34 2.62 13.56 11.31
CA ASP A 34 1.83 13.33 12.51
C ASP A 34 0.34 13.21 12.14
N ARG A 35 -0.14 11.97 12.12
CA ARG A 35 -1.51 11.63 11.71
C ARG A 35 -2.57 12.29 12.57
N THR A 36 -2.24 12.65 13.83
CA THR A 36 -3.19 13.28 14.76
C THR A 36 -3.39 14.76 14.48
N LYS A 37 -2.44 15.40 13.78
CA LYS A 37 -2.42 16.84 13.49
C LYS A 37 -2.69 17.18 12.03
N LEU A 38 -3.06 16.21 11.22
CA LEU A 38 -3.32 16.39 9.79
C LEU A 38 -4.57 17.25 9.55
N LYS A 39 -4.38 18.49 9.10
CA LYS A 39 -5.47 19.42 8.80
C LYS A 39 -5.95 19.36 7.34
N ASN A 40 -5.06 19.09 6.38
CA ASN A 40 -5.35 19.23 4.94
C ASN A 40 -5.05 17.95 4.14
N LYS A 41 -5.77 16.85 4.43
CA LYS A 41 -5.60 15.58 3.69
C LYS A 41 -5.80 15.72 2.18
N SER A 42 -6.70 16.61 1.76
CA SER A 42 -6.99 16.87 0.35
C SER A 42 -5.79 17.38 -0.44
N ASP A 43 -4.93 18.19 0.18
CA ASP A 43 -3.79 18.81 -0.51
C ASP A 43 -2.78 17.76 -0.99
N TYR A 44 -2.53 16.75 -0.18
CA TYR A 44 -1.64 15.63 -0.54
C TYR A 44 -2.19 14.82 -1.71
N ILE A 45 -3.48 14.53 -1.68
CA ILE A 45 -4.16 13.76 -2.73
C ILE A 45 -4.20 14.58 -4.03
N GLN A 46 -4.59 15.85 -3.97
CA GLN A 46 -4.63 16.74 -5.14
C GLN A 46 -3.24 16.91 -5.77
N PHE A 47 -2.20 17.03 -4.94
CA PHE A 47 -0.83 17.10 -5.43
C PHE A 47 -0.44 15.84 -6.21
N LEU A 48 -0.65 14.64 -5.66
CA LEU A 48 -0.38 13.40 -6.38
C LEU A 48 -1.24 13.23 -7.63
N GLN A 49 -2.49 13.67 -7.61
CA GLN A 49 -3.36 13.66 -8.79
C GLN A 49 -2.84 14.57 -9.90
N SER A 50 -2.25 15.73 -9.56
CA SER A 50 -1.62 16.62 -10.53
C SER A 50 -0.39 15.97 -11.19
N ILE A 51 0.43 15.26 -10.40
CA ILE A 51 1.57 14.50 -10.92
C ILE A 51 1.08 13.34 -11.81
N LEU A 52 0.04 12.62 -11.38
CA LEU A 52 -0.55 11.54 -12.17
C LEU A 52 -1.04 12.02 -13.53
N LYS A 53 -1.74 13.15 -13.55
CA LYS A 53 -2.19 13.79 -14.78
C LYS A 53 -1.01 14.12 -15.69
N TYR A 54 0.02 14.75 -15.16
CA TYR A 54 1.25 15.06 -15.91
C TYR A 54 1.90 13.80 -16.50
N CYS A 55 2.04 12.73 -15.72
CA CYS A 55 2.63 11.47 -16.20
C CYS A 55 1.84 10.87 -17.36
N ARG A 56 0.51 10.91 -17.30
CA ARG A 56 -0.38 10.42 -18.37
C ARG A 56 -0.28 11.26 -19.64
N GLU A 57 -0.32 12.57 -19.51
CA GLU A 57 -0.22 13.51 -20.64
C GLU A 57 1.12 13.42 -21.36
N ASN A 58 2.19 13.04 -20.64
CA ASN A 58 3.55 12.93 -21.19
C ASN A 58 3.99 11.48 -21.48
N ASN A 59 3.09 10.49 -21.39
CA ASN A 59 3.37 9.08 -21.65
C ASN A 59 4.55 8.54 -20.80
N LEU A 60 4.51 8.75 -19.48
CA LEU A 60 5.52 8.31 -18.52
C LEU A 60 4.98 7.13 -17.67
N PRO A 61 4.88 5.91 -18.22
CA PRO A 61 4.18 4.80 -17.56
C PRO A 61 4.90 4.28 -16.30
N GLU A 62 6.22 4.36 -16.24
CA GLU A 62 6.97 3.97 -15.04
C GLU A 62 6.67 4.93 -13.88
N GLN A 63 6.71 6.23 -14.14
CA GLN A 63 6.39 7.27 -13.16
C GLN A 63 4.90 7.22 -12.79
N GLU A 64 4.00 7.00 -13.76
CA GLU A 64 2.58 6.82 -13.51
C GLU A 64 2.34 5.68 -12.49
N ALA A 65 2.99 4.53 -12.66
CA ALA A 65 2.86 3.41 -11.75
C ALA A 65 3.33 3.74 -10.32
N LEU A 66 4.41 4.51 -10.19
CA LEU A 66 4.92 4.97 -8.89
C LEU A 66 3.97 5.97 -8.22
N VAL A 67 3.40 6.90 -8.98
CA VAL A 67 2.41 7.87 -8.47
C VAL A 67 1.14 7.17 -8.02
N LEU A 68 0.65 6.18 -8.76
CA LEU A 68 -0.50 5.36 -8.37
C LEU A 68 -0.24 4.62 -7.06
N ARG A 69 0.97 4.06 -6.87
CA ARG A 69 1.40 3.45 -5.60
C ARG A 69 1.42 4.47 -4.47
N ALA A 70 1.96 5.67 -4.72
CA ALA A 70 1.98 6.75 -3.73
C ALA A 70 0.57 7.19 -3.33
N LEU A 71 -0.38 7.27 -4.27
CA LEU A 71 -1.80 7.52 -3.98
C LEU A 71 -2.38 6.42 -3.09
N GLY A 72 -2.18 5.15 -3.43
CA GLY A 72 -2.63 4.02 -2.60
C GLY A 72 -2.11 4.14 -1.17
N ARG A 73 -0.82 4.34 -0.97
CA ARG A 73 -0.21 4.51 0.37
C ARG A 73 -0.75 5.74 1.11
N THR A 74 -1.03 6.83 0.41
CA THR A 74 -1.59 8.04 1.00
C THR A 74 -3.02 7.82 1.48
N TYR A 75 -3.85 7.16 0.68
CA TYR A 75 -5.21 6.78 1.08
C TYR A 75 -5.22 5.81 2.26
N SER A 76 -4.32 4.82 2.27
CA SER A 76 -4.11 3.89 3.39
C SER A 76 -3.74 4.63 4.67
N LEU A 77 -2.78 5.57 4.58
CA LEU A 77 -2.38 6.44 5.69
C LEU A 77 -3.57 7.22 6.29
N PHE A 78 -4.52 7.62 5.44
CA PHE A 78 -5.73 8.35 5.83
C PHE A 78 -6.89 7.41 6.24
N LYS A 79 -6.64 6.11 6.36
CA LYS A 79 -7.62 5.06 6.69
C LYS A 79 -8.75 4.92 5.67
N GLN A 80 -8.49 5.26 4.43
CA GLN A 80 -9.41 5.10 3.29
C GLN A 80 -8.99 3.87 2.48
N HIS A 81 -9.09 2.68 3.11
CA HIS A 81 -8.52 1.42 2.60
C HIS A 81 -9.15 0.95 1.28
N ALA A 82 -10.44 1.19 1.07
CA ALA A 82 -11.11 0.86 -0.20
C ALA A 82 -10.52 1.65 -1.38
N GLU A 83 -10.29 2.95 -1.21
CA GLU A 83 -9.64 3.78 -2.23
C GLU A 83 -8.15 3.41 -2.38
N ALA A 84 -7.46 3.11 -1.28
CA ALA A 84 -6.08 2.65 -1.31
C ALA A 84 -5.92 1.39 -2.18
N MET A 85 -6.73 0.36 -1.94
CA MET A 85 -6.72 -0.88 -2.73
C MET A 85 -6.93 -0.62 -4.22
N LYS A 86 -7.86 0.26 -4.58
CA LYS A 86 -8.13 0.63 -5.98
C LYS A 86 -6.88 1.18 -6.68
N PHE A 87 -6.13 2.06 -6.02
CA PHE A 87 -4.90 2.62 -6.57
C PHE A 87 -3.76 1.59 -6.57
N HIS A 88 -3.66 0.72 -5.56
CA HIS A 88 -2.70 -0.37 -5.56
C HIS A 88 -2.92 -1.35 -6.72
N TYR A 89 -4.17 -1.73 -7.01
CA TYR A 89 -4.48 -2.56 -8.18
C TYR A 89 -4.13 -1.89 -9.51
N GLN A 90 -4.39 -0.59 -9.66
CA GLN A 90 -4.00 0.14 -10.87
C GLN A 90 -2.49 0.18 -11.05
N SER A 91 -1.75 0.48 -9.97
CA SER A 91 -0.28 0.45 -9.98
C SER A 91 0.26 -0.92 -10.34
N LEU A 92 -0.21 -1.99 -9.69
CA LEU A 92 0.20 -3.36 -9.95
C LEU A 92 -0.06 -3.78 -11.40
N LYS A 93 -1.23 -3.44 -11.94
CA LYS A 93 -1.56 -3.72 -13.36
C LYS A 93 -0.54 -3.10 -14.31
N LEU A 94 -0.12 -1.87 -14.05
CA LEU A 94 0.84 -1.17 -14.88
C LEU A 94 2.26 -1.73 -14.67
N GLN A 95 2.67 -1.97 -13.43
CA GLN A 95 3.96 -2.57 -13.10
C GLN A 95 4.14 -3.97 -13.69
N LYS A 96 3.06 -4.80 -13.71
CA LYS A 96 3.07 -6.12 -14.38
C LYS A 96 3.31 -5.97 -15.88
N LYS A 97 2.70 -4.99 -16.55
CA LYS A 97 2.95 -4.69 -17.97
C LYS A 97 4.40 -4.25 -18.25
N LEU A 98 5.00 -3.54 -17.30
CA LEU A 98 6.36 -3.02 -17.40
C LEU A 98 7.43 -4.04 -16.97
N GLY A 99 7.02 -5.19 -16.43
CA GLY A 99 7.94 -6.22 -15.93
C GLY A 99 8.76 -5.80 -14.70
N LYS A 100 8.29 -4.84 -13.90
CA LYS A 100 8.99 -4.28 -12.74
C LYS A 100 8.82 -5.17 -11.51
N ARG A 101 9.59 -6.27 -11.47
CA ARG A 101 9.45 -7.35 -10.47
C ARG A 101 9.55 -6.89 -9.02
N VAL A 102 10.50 -6.01 -8.70
CA VAL A 102 10.66 -5.48 -7.33
C VAL A 102 9.45 -4.66 -6.92
N GLU A 103 9.03 -3.74 -7.79
CA GLU A 103 7.88 -2.85 -7.58
C GLU A 103 6.57 -3.63 -7.47
N ILE A 104 6.43 -4.73 -8.22
CA ILE A 104 5.28 -5.65 -8.10
C ILE A 104 5.24 -6.27 -6.71
N ALA A 105 6.36 -6.84 -6.23
CA ALA A 105 6.41 -7.46 -4.92
C ALA A 105 6.13 -6.47 -3.78
N GLU A 106 6.69 -5.26 -3.85
CA GLU A 106 6.41 -4.19 -2.88
C GLU A 106 4.95 -3.74 -2.93
N GLY A 107 4.39 -3.58 -4.13
CA GLY A 107 2.99 -3.19 -4.32
C GLY A 107 2.01 -4.24 -3.77
N LEU A 108 2.32 -5.53 -3.91
CA LEU A 108 1.55 -6.63 -3.32
C LEU A 108 1.57 -6.57 -1.78
N VAL A 109 2.70 -6.22 -1.16
CA VAL A 109 2.76 -6.05 0.31
C VAL A 109 1.82 -4.94 0.76
N PHE A 110 1.83 -3.76 0.11
CA PHE A 110 0.91 -2.66 0.47
C PHE A 110 -0.56 -3.04 0.26
N LEU A 111 -0.87 -3.77 -0.82
CA LEU A 111 -2.23 -4.27 -1.04
C LEU A 111 -2.65 -5.25 0.05
N ALA A 112 -1.76 -6.16 0.47
CA ALA A 112 -2.04 -7.12 1.53
C ALA A 112 -2.33 -6.43 2.87
N GLU A 113 -1.58 -5.38 3.22
CA GLU A 113 -1.81 -4.58 4.43
C GLU A 113 -3.22 -3.96 4.44
N ASP A 114 -3.69 -3.40 3.31
CA ASP A 114 -5.03 -2.83 3.21
C ASP A 114 -6.14 -3.89 3.19
N LEU A 115 -5.90 -5.05 2.60
CA LEU A 115 -6.81 -6.20 2.65
C LEU A 115 -6.98 -6.74 4.08
N GLU A 116 -5.89 -6.82 4.85
CA GLU A 116 -5.92 -7.23 6.25
C GLU A 116 -6.80 -6.29 7.09
N VAL A 117 -6.58 -4.98 6.99
CA VAL A 117 -7.38 -3.98 7.70
C VAL A 117 -8.86 -4.04 7.31
N SER A 118 -9.15 -4.49 6.10
CA SER A 118 -10.52 -4.68 5.60
C SER A 118 -11.13 -6.02 6.02
N GLY A 119 -10.41 -6.86 6.77
CA GLY A 119 -10.88 -8.17 7.24
C GLY A 119 -10.83 -9.30 6.21
N ASN A 120 -10.20 -9.07 5.04
CA ASN A 120 -10.09 -10.07 3.97
C ASN A 120 -8.86 -10.98 4.18
N TYR A 121 -8.81 -11.70 5.29
CA TYR A 121 -7.61 -12.46 5.72
C TYR A 121 -7.15 -13.52 4.72
N ASP A 122 -8.07 -14.26 4.10
CA ASP A 122 -7.73 -15.29 3.10
C ASP A 122 -7.06 -14.69 1.87
N GLU A 123 -7.58 -13.57 1.37
CA GLU A 123 -6.99 -12.87 0.24
C GLU A 123 -5.67 -12.21 0.62
N THR A 124 -5.56 -11.67 1.84
CA THR A 124 -4.31 -11.13 2.39
C THR A 124 -3.19 -12.17 2.36
N VAL A 125 -3.47 -13.38 2.84
CA VAL A 125 -2.49 -14.48 2.85
C VAL A 125 -2.08 -14.87 1.43
N LYS A 126 -3.01 -14.92 0.47
CA LYS A 126 -2.68 -15.20 -0.94
C LYS A 126 -1.77 -14.14 -1.54
N VAL A 127 -2.09 -12.87 -1.33
CA VAL A 127 -1.32 -11.74 -1.85
C VAL A 127 0.07 -11.68 -1.21
N PHE A 128 0.20 -11.95 0.08
CA PHE A 128 1.50 -12.07 0.74
C PHE A 128 2.33 -13.25 0.19
N ARG A 129 1.72 -14.38 -0.13
CA ARG A 129 2.43 -15.51 -0.75
C ARG A 129 2.97 -15.12 -2.13
N GLU A 130 2.16 -14.48 -2.99
CA GLU A 130 2.62 -13.98 -4.29
C GLU A 130 3.82 -13.04 -4.14
N ALA A 131 3.76 -12.09 -3.21
CA ALA A 131 4.88 -11.19 -2.90
C ALA A 131 6.13 -11.95 -2.43
N SER A 132 5.96 -12.93 -1.54
CA SER A 132 7.05 -13.74 -1.00
C SER A 132 7.76 -14.56 -2.08
N GLU A 133 7.01 -15.15 -3.01
CA GLU A 133 7.55 -15.90 -4.15
C GLU A 133 8.42 -15.00 -5.03
N ILE A 134 7.93 -13.80 -5.39
CA ILE A 134 8.69 -12.84 -6.18
C ILE A 134 9.96 -12.39 -5.43
N PHE A 135 9.88 -12.08 -4.15
CA PHE A 135 11.07 -11.73 -3.37
C PHE A 135 12.06 -12.88 -3.24
N GLN A 136 11.59 -14.13 -3.18
CA GLN A 136 12.46 -15.31 -3.15
C GLN A 136 13.20 -15.46 -4.46
N GLU A 137 12.54 -15.33 -5.62
CA GLU A 137 13.17 -15.36 -6.93
C GLU A 137 14.22 -14.23 -7.12
N LEU A 138 13.96 -13.07 -6.49
CA LEU A 138 14.89 -11.94 -6.48
C LEU A 138 16.02 -12.05 -5.44
N GLY A 139 16.08 -13.13 -4.66
CA GLY A 139 17.07 -13.34 -3.61
C GLY A 139 16.92 -12.42 -2.39
N LYS A 140 15.78 -11.75 -2.23
CA LYS A 140 15.50 -10.82 -1.10
C LYS A 140 15.03 -11.58 0.15
N LEU A 141 15.86 -12.47 0.68
CA LEU A 141 15.52 -13.41 1.76
C LEU A 141 15.03 -12.75 3.05
N ARG A 142 15.49 -11.53 3.36
CA ARG A 142 14.99 -10.80 4.51
C ARG A 142 13.51 -10.48 4.37
N LYS A 143 13.08 -10.00 3.18
CA LYS A 143 11.67 -9.72 2.87
C LYS A 143 10.82 -10.98 2.92
N VAL A 144 11.31 -12.08 2.38
CA VAL A 144 10.65 -13.39 2.47
C VAL A 144 10.40 -13.78 3.92
N LYS A 145 11.40 -13.61 4.80
CA LYS A 145 11.27 -13.95 6.22
C LYS A 145 10.25 -13.05 6.95
N GLU A 146 10.26 -11.75 6.65
CA GLU A 146 9.28 -10.79 7.18
C GLU A 146 7.85 -11.20 6.80
N ILE A 147 7.59 -11.46 5.51
CA ILE A 147 6.27 -11.85 5.00
C ILE A 147 5.81 -13.20 5.55
N LYS A 148 6.70 -14.19 5.68
CA LYS A 148 6.34 -15.48 6.27
C LYS A 148 5.81 -15.35 7.70
N ARG A 149 6.40 -14.49 8.51
CA ARG A 149 5.93 -14.21 9.87
C ARG A 149 4.52 -13.61 9.87
N GLU A 150 4.25 -12.70 8.93
CA GLU A 150 2.90 -12.12 8.80
C GLU A 150 1.87 -13.17 8.38
N ILE A 151 2.21 -14.06 7.44
CA ILE A 151 1.35 -15.17 7.03
C ILE A 151 1.05 -16.11 8.20
N GLU A 152 2.07 -16.47 9.00
CA GLU A 152 1.91 -17.30 10.19
C GLU A 152 0.96 -16.64 11.19
N ARG A 153 1.20 -15.36 11.52
CA ARG A 153 0.34 -14.58 12.44
C ARG A 153 -1.12 -14.54 11.97
N LEU A 154 -1.35 -14.26 10.69
CA LEU A 154 -2.70 -14.18 10.11
C LEU A 154 -3.40 -15.53 10.09
N THR A 155 -2.66 -16.61 9.83
CA THR A 155 -3.21 -17.97 9.81
C THR A 155 -3.62 -18.42 11.21
N GLU A 156 -2.87 -18.09 12.23
CA GLU A 156 -3.22 -18.36 13.63
C GLU A 156 -4.45 -17.55 14.05
N PHE A 157 -4.46 -16.25 13.78
CA PHE A 157 -5.60 -15.38 14.08
C PHE A 157 -6.90 -15.82 13.38
N SER A 158 -6.82 -16.24 12.13
CA SER A 158 -7.99 -16.78 11.40
C SER A 158 -8.55 -18.06 12.04
N LYS A 159 -7.71 -18.92 12.60
CA LYS A 159 -8.15 -20.13 13.33
C LYS A 159 -8.88 -19.76 14.63
N GLU A 160 -8.34 -18.83 15.41
CA GLU A 160 -8.97 -18.37 16.65
C GLU A 160 -10.38 -17.81 16.41
N ILE A 161 -10.56 -16.99 15.35
CA ILE A 161 -11.89 -16.46 14.98
C ILE A 161 -12.88 -17.58 14.67
N VAL A 162 -12.48 -18.58 13.89
CA VAL A 162 -13.35 -19.71 13.53
C VAL A 162 -13.72 -20.53 14.75
N GLU A 163 -12.80 -20.74 15.68
CA GLU A 163 -13.07 -21.43 16.95
C GLU A 163 -14.05 -20.64 17.82
N ASP A 164 -13.85 -19.34 17.96
CA ASP A 164 -14.75 -18.47 18.73
C ASP A 164 -16.16 -18.41 18.13
N GLU A 165 -16.31 -18.28 16.82
CA GLU A 165 -17.60 -18.34 16.14
C GLU A 165 -18.30 -19.71 16.32
N TYR A 166 -17.54 -20.79 16.30
CA TYR A 166 -18.08 -22.14 16.57
C TYR A 166 -18.60 -22.26 17.99
N PHE A 167 -17.86 -21.77 18.99
CA PHE A 167 -18.29 -21.78 20.38
C PHE A 167 -19.53 -20.89 20.60
N LEU A 168 -19.55 -19.67 20.06
CA LEU A 168 -20.70 -18.76 20.16
C LEU A 168 -21.97 -19.36 19.54
N ASN A 169 -21.88 -19.99 18.37
CA ASN A 169 -23.00 -20.64 17.71
C ASN A 169 -23.50 -21.85 18.51
N LYS A 170 -22.61 -22.63 19.14
CA LYS A 170 -22.97 -23.77 19.98
C LYS A 170 -23.76 -23.36 21.22
N PHE A 171 -23.38 -22.24 21.87
CA PHE A 171 -24.09 -21.71 23.05
C PHE A 171 -25.42 -21.03 22.71
N HIS A 172 -25.64 -20.59 21.45
CA HIS A 172 -26.90 -20.00 21.01
C HIS A 172 -27.95 -21.06 20.63
N VAL A 173 -27.55 -22.24 20.24
CA VAL A 173 -28.46 -23.34 19.84
C VAL A 173 -29.05 -24.09 21.06
N ASP A 174 -28.38 -24.03 22.21
CA ASP A 174 -28.83 -24.75 23.42
C ASP A 174 -29.82 -23.92 24.29
N ASN A 175 -30.25 -22.73 23.84
CA ASN A 175 -31.16 -21.84 24.58
C ASN A 175 -32.55 -21.67 23.94
N PHE A 176 -32.98 -22.61 23.07
CA PHE A 176 -34.37 -22.66 22.55
C PHE A 176 -34.98 -24.03 22.73
#